data_6d61c734da6ed6d7040452edb1e655b9
#
_entry.id   6d61c734da6ed6d7040452edb1e655b9
#
_cell.length_a   1.000
_cell.length_b   1.000
_cell.length_c   1.000
_cell.angle_alpha   90.00
_cell.angle_beta   90.00
_cell.angle_gamma   90.00
#
_symmetry.space_group_name_H-M   'P 1'
#
loop_
_entity.id
_entity.type
_entity.pdbx_description
1 polymer ?
#
loop_
_entity_poly.entity_id
_entity_poly.type
_entity_poly.pdbx_seq_one_letter_code
_entity_poly.pdbx_strand_id
1 'polypeptide(L)'
;MDFDVDPHDSRVIYMGAADTENEEGGLYKTSDGGASWARLARKGEQCFGATVNPHKPDWIYMCLGEGDVSGPGLWLSKDRGKSWRALKGMPFRGAQRVSFDPKDDSVIYVCTFGGSVWRGPAD
;
A
#
# COMPACT_ATOMS: atom_id res chain seq x y z
N MET A 1 5.68 -8.88 4.23
CA MET A 1 4.31 -8.59 3.81
C MET A 1 3.59 -7.95 4.95
N ASP A 2 2.70 -7.03 4.65
CA ASP A 2 1.99 -6.24 5.67
C ASP A 2 0.51 -6.12 5.29
N PHE A 3 -0.32 -5.83 6.27
CA PHE A 3 -1.75 -5.61 6.08
C PHE A 3 -2.21 -4.42 6.91
N ASP A 4 -3.34 -3.86 6.56
CA ASP A 4 -3.98 -2.82 7.36
C ASP A 4 -5.50 -2.98 7.34
N VAL A 5 -6.11 -2.58 8.44
CA VAL A 5 -7.55 -2.67 8.67
C VAL A 5 -8.16 -1.30 8.50
N ASP A 6 -9.30 -1.23 7.81
CA ASP A 6 -10.05 0.02 7.68
C ASP A 6 -10.45 0.52 9.08
N PRO A 7 -10.08 1.75 9.46
CA PRO A 7 -10.36 2.27 10.81
C PRO A 7 -11.86 2.45 11.12
N HIS A 8 -12.72 2.42 10.11
CA HIS A 8 -14.18 2.57 10.27
C HIS A 8 -14.97 1.27 10.06
N ASP A 9 -14.36 0.22 9.47
CA ASP A 9 -14.98 -1.10 9.31
C ASP A 9 -13.93 -2.20 9.44
N SER A 10 -13.85 -2.82 10.60
CA SER A 10 -12.87 -3.88 10.90
C SER A 10 -13.02 -5.15 10.06
N ARG A 11 -14.09 -5.29 9.27
CA ARG A 11 -14.25 -6.38 8.31
C ARG A 11 -13.49 -6.12 7.01
N VAL A 12 -13.13 -4.86 6.75
CA VAL A 12 -12.37 -4.47 5.56
C VAL A 12 -10.88 -4.46 5.89
N ILE A 13 -10.12 -5.31 5.21
CA ILE A 13 -8.68 -5.46 5.38
C ILE A 13 -8.02 -5.46 4.01
N TYR A 14 -6.89 -4.78 3.90
CA TYR A 14 -6.03 -4.76 2.72
C TYR A 14 -4.72 -5.48 3.06
N MET A 15 -4.27 -6.36 2.17
CA MET A 15 -3.08 -7.19 2.40
C MET A 15 -2.20 -7.23 1.15
N GLY A 16 -0.91 -6.98 1.33
CA GLY A 16 0.09 -7.23 0.31
C GLY A 16 0.52 -8.69 0.30
N ALA A 17 0.68 -9.25 -0.89
CA ALA A 17 1.18 -10.61 -1.09
C ALA A 17 2.41 -10.61 -2.01
N ALA A 18 3.37 -11.49 -1.69
CA ALA A 18 4.50 -11.76 -2.56
C ALA A 18 4.09 -12.61 -3.76
N ASP A 19 4.76 -12.37 -4.87
CA ASP A 19 4.71 -13.29 -6.00
C ASP A 19 5.68 -14.43 -5.77
N THR A 20 5.20 -15.65 -5.87
CA THR A 20 5.98 -16.88 -5.70
C THR A 20 5.62 -17.90 -6.77
N GLU A 21 6.38 -18.99 -6.86
CA GLU A 21 6.07 -20.07 -7.82
C GLU A 21 4.66 -20.69 -7.62
N ASN A 22 4.11 -20.59 -6.42
CA ASN A 22 2.83 -21.22 -6.06
C ASN A 22 1.71 -20.22 -5.76
N GLU A 23 2.02 -18.93 -5.63
CA GLU A 23 1.06 -17.90 -5.24
C GLU A 23 1.25 -16.64 -6.08
N GLU A 24 0.15 -16.12 -6.61
CA GLU A 24 0.18 -14.84 -7.34
C GLU A 24 0.26 -13.66 -6.37
N GLY A 25 1.32 -12.87 -6.49
CA GLY A 25 1.47 -11.61 -5.78
C GLY A 25 0.43 -10.56 -6.14
N GLY A 26 0.40 -9.49 -5.37
CA GLY A 26 -0.47 -8.36 -5.58
C GLY A 26 -1.10 -7.82 -4.31
N LEU A 27 -2.00 -6.87 -4.47
CA LEU A 27 -2.79 -6.32 -3.39
C LEU A 27 -4.15 -7.02 -3.32
N TYR A 28 -4.47 -7.54 -2.15
CA TYR A 28 -5.73 -8.23 -1.86
C TYR A 28 -6.58 -7.44 -0.86
N LYS A 29 -7.88 -7.63 -0.97
CA LYS A 29 -8.88 -7.03 -0.07
C LYS A 29 -9.89 -8.08 0.37
N THR A 30 -10.25 -8.05 1.64
CA THR A 30 -11.46 -8.67 2.17
C THR A 30 -12.46 -7.61 2.59
N SER A 31 -13.74 -7.94 2.57
CA SER A 31 -14.83 -7.12 3.12
C SER A 31 -15.71 -7.89 4.11
N ASP A 32 -15.27 -9.09 4.47
CA ASP A 32 -15.99 -10.02 5.36
C ASP A 32 -15.12 -10.56 6.50
N GLY A 33 -14.10 -9.79 6.89
CA GLY A 33 -13.23 -10.14 8.01
C GLY A 33 -12.25 -11.27 7.71
N GLY A 34 -11.93 -11.49 6.44
CA GLY A 34 -10.97 -12.50 6.01
C GLY A 34 -11.60 -13.84 5.58
N ALA A 35 -12.93 -13.97 5.59
CA ALA A 35 -13.59 -15.17 5.12
C ALA A 35 -13.42 -15.39 3.61
N SER A 36 -13.39 -14.30 2.83
CA SER A 36 -13.05 -14.32 1.42
C SER A 36 -12.12 -13.15 1.04
N TRP A 37 -11.31 -13.37 0.00
CA TRP A 37 -10.35 -12.39 -0.48
C TRP A 37 -10.46 -12.22 -1.99
N ALA A 38 -10.41 -10.98 -2.44
CA ALA A 38 -10.32 -10.64 -3.84
C ALA A 38 -9.06 -9.84 -4.12
N ARG A 39 -8.39 -10.15 -5.24
CA ARG A 39 -7.26 -9.34 -5.68
C ARG A 39 -7.77 -8.01 -6.19
N LEU A 40 -7.24 -6.93 -5.61
CA LEU A 40 -7.64 -5.56 -5.91
C LEU A 40 -6.76 -4.94 -7.00
N ALA A 41 -5.45 -5.23 -6.97
CA ALA A 41 -4.48 -4.64 -7.90
C ALA A 41 -3.19 -5.48 -8.01
N ARG A 42 -2.38 -5.18 -9.03
CA ARG A 42 -0.99 -5.64 -9.16
C ARG A 42 -0.81 -7.15 -9.21
N LYS A 43 -1.55 -7.80 -10.10
CA LYS A 43 -1.42 -9.23 -10.39
C LYS A 43 0.03 -9.59 -10.75
N GLY A 44 0.61 -10.58 -10.04
CA GLY A 44 1.95 -11.09 -10.31
C GLY A 44 3.07 -10.12 -9.94
N GLU A 45 2.80 -9.10 -9.10
CA GLU A 45 3.80 -8.18 -8.59
C GLU A 45 3.99 -8.35 -7.08
N GLN A 46 5.21 -8.13 -6.61
CA GLN A 46 5.52 -8.17 -5.19
C GLN A 46 4.95 -6.93 -4.50
N CYS A 47 3.83 -7.10 -3.80
CA CYS A 47 3.24 -6.06 -2.98
C CYS A 47 3.60 -6.29 -1.51
N PHE A 48 4.32 -5.35 -0.90
CA PHE A 48 4.69 -5.46 0.52
C PHE A 48 3.53 -5.20 1.46
N GLY A 49 2.62 -4.31 1.08
CA GLY A 49 1.45 -4.03 1.89
C GLY A 49 0.67 -2.83 1.38
N ALA A 50 -0.37 -2.52 2.12
CA ALA A 50 -1.14 -1.31 1.96
C ALA A 50 -1.38 -0.67 3.32
N THR A 51 -1.55 0.63 3.34
CA THR A 51 -1.87 1.38 4.55
C THR A 51 -3.06 2.29 4.29
N VAL A 52 -4.07 2.21 5.12
CA VAL A 52 -5.25 3.09 5.04
C VAL A 52 -4.96 4.39 5.77
N ASN A 53 -5.27 5.53 5.16
CA ASN A 53 -5.12 6.82 5.81
C ASN A 53 -6.15 6.94 6.96
N PRO A 54 -5.73 7.11 8.21
CA PRO A 54 -6.65 7.14 9.35
C PRO A 54 -7.56 8.36 9.36
N HIS A 55 -7.17 9.46 8.70
CA HIS A 55 -7.98 10.68 8.60
C HIS A 55 -8.82 10.73 7.33
N LYS A 56 -8.44 9.97 6.30
CA LYS A 56 -9.09 9.90 4.98
C LYS A 56 -9.21 8.43 4.55
N PRO A 57 -10.15 7.66 5.09
CA PRO A 57 -10.20 6.20 4.90
C PRO A 57 -10.46 5.74 3.46
N ASP A 58 -10.85 6.66 2.58
CA ASP A 58 -10.89 6.38 1.15
C ASP A 58 -9.50 6.37 0.49
N TRP A 59 -8.50 6.90 1.19
CA TRP A 59 -7.13 6.95 0.71
C TRP A 59 -6.34 5.74 1.19
N ILE A 60 -5.77 5.01 0.23
CA ILE A 60 -4.99 3.80 0.47
C ILE A 60 -3.65 3.96 -0.22
N TYR A 61 -2.58 3.71 0.51
CA TYR A 61 -1.22 3.69 -0.03
C TYR A 61 -0.79 2.25 -0.23
N MET A 62 -0.35 1.92 -1.42
CA MET A 62 0.18 0.61 -1.77
C MET A 62 1.69 0.68 -1.93
N CYS A 63 2.40 -0.22 -1.25
CA CYS A 63 3.85 -0.33 -1.28
C CYS A 63 4.27 -1.54 -2.12
N LEU A 64 5.04 -1.27 -3.16
CA LEU A 64 5.62 -2.30 -4.04
C LEU A 64 7.11 -2.48 -3.76
N GLY A 65 7.58 -3.70 -3.90
CA GLY A 65 8.99 -4.06 -3.74
C GLY A 65 9.87 -3.59 -4.88
N GLU A 66 11.18 -3.72 -4.67
CA GLU A 66 12.15 -3.72 -5.76
C GLU A 66 12.08 -5.07 -6.48
N GLY A 67 12.36 -5.10 -7.75
CA GLY A 67 12.37 -6.30 -8.57
C GLY A 67 11.83 -5.99 -9.96
N ASP A 68 11.04 -6.86 -10.51
CA ASP A 68 10.46 -6.74 -11.85
C ASP A 68 9.35 -5.66 -11.96
N VAL A 69 9.17 -4.89 -10.91
CA VAL A 69 8.17 -3.82 -10.89
C VAL A 69 8.65 -2.65 -11.74
N SER A 70 7.93 -2.38 -12.81
CA SER A 70 8.16 -1.21 -13.63
C SER A 70 7.54 0.03 -12.97
N GLY A 71 8.35 0.91 -12.42
CA GLY A 71 7.88 2.20 -11.92
C GLY A 71 8.15 2.45 -10.42
N PRO A 72 7.55 3.51 -9.87
CA PRO A 72 7.74 3.87 -8.47
C PRO A 72 7.10 2.85 -7.51
N GLY A 73 7.75 2.66 -6.36
CA GLY A 73 7.29 1.70 -5.36
C GLY A 73 6.09 2.15 -4.52
N LEU A 74 5.68 3.41 -4.61
CA LEU A 74 4.59 3.96 -3.80
C LEU A 74 3.44 4.46 -4.68
N TRP A 75 2.24 3.95 -4.41
CA TRP A 75 1.02 4.27 -5.14
C TRP A 75 -0.09 4.70 -4.20
N LEU A 76 -0.90 5.66 -4.63
CA LEU A 76 -2.04 6.17 -3.89
C LEU A 76 -3.34 5.93 -4.66
N SER A 77 -4.31 5.38 -3.97
CA SER A 77 -5.73 5.39 -4.34
C SER A 77 -6.47 6.37 -3.45
N LYS A 78 -7.40 7.13 -4.02
CA LYS A 78 -8.30 8.03 -3.28
C LYS A 78 -9.76 7.55 -3.30
N ASP A 79 -9.99 6.36 -3.80
CA ASP A 79 -11.30 5.78 -4.06
C ASP A 79 -11.41 4.31 -3.61
N ARG A 80 -10.76 4.00 -2.49
CA ARG A 80 -10.74 2.66 -1.87
C ARG A 80 -10.19 1.56 -2.78
N GLY A 81 -9.21 1.91 -3.62
CA GLY A 81 -8.52 0.96 -4.48
C GLY A 81 -9.13 0.74 -5.86
N LYS A 82 -10.12 1.54 -6.27
CA LYS A 82 -10.70 1.45 -7.61
C LYS A 82 -9.77 2.01 -8.68
N SER A 83 -9.03 3.07 -8.37
CA SER A 83 -8.01 3.65 -9.23
C SER A 83 -6.73 3.97 -8.45
N TRP A 84 -5.59 3.98 -9.16
CA TRP A 84 -4.28 4.14 -8.56
C TRP A 84 -3.42 5.11 -9.37
N ARG A 85 -2.67 5.96 -8.68
CA ARG A 85 -1.63 6.77 -9.27
C ARG A 85 -0.31 6.64 -8.50
N ALA A 86 0.79 6.74 -9.20
CA ALA A 86 2.10 6.81 -8.58
C ALA A 86 2.22 8.07 -7.71
N LEU A 87 2.71 7.94 -6.48
CA LEU A 87 3.06 9.07 -5.65
C LEU A 87 4.45 9.55 -6.06
N LYS A 88 4.49 10.76 -6.63
CA LYS A 88 5.74 11.34 -7.17
C LYS A 88 6.58 11.96 -6.05
N GLY A 89 7.89 12.06 -6.30
CA GLY A 89 8.82 12.72 -5.40
C GLY A 89 9.62 11.79 -4.48
N MET A 90 9.19 10.55 -4.30
CA MET A 90 10.01 9.55 -3.62
C MET A 90 11.11 9.07 -4.57
N PRO A 91 12.40 9.24 -4.22
CA PRO A 91 13.51 8.92 -5.12
C PRO A 91 13.85 7.41 -5.16
N PHE A 92 13.20 6.59 -4.33
CA PHE A 92 13.46 5.17 -4.19
C PHE A 92 12.39 4.33 -4.89
N ARG A 93 12.79 3.19 -5.45
CA ARG A 93 11.87 2.29 -6.15
C ARG A 93 11.05 1.44 -5.18
N GLY A 94 11.67 0.94 -4.11
CA GLY A 94 11.02 0.06 -3.15
C GLY A 94 10.40 0.83 -1.98
N ALA A 95 9.13 0.62 -1.73
CA ALA A 95 8.43 1.07 -0.54
C ALA A 95 7.96 -0.15 0.26
N GLN A 96 8.07 -0.09 1.59
CA GLN A 96 7.66 -1.19 2.45
C GLN A 96 6.42 -0.85 3.27
N ARG A 97 6.39 0.33 3.88
CA ARG A 97 5.31 0.74 4.77
C ARG A 97 5.18 2.25 4.79
N VAL A 98 3.95 2.72 4.90
CA VAL A 98 3.61 4.12 5.12
C VAL A 98 3.20 4.32 6.59
N SER A 99 3.67 5.41 7.17
CA SER A 99 3.22 5.91 8.47
C SER A 99 2.82 7.37 8.33
N PHE A 100 1.91 7.82 9.18
CA PHE A 100 1.36 9.17 9.12
C PHE A 100 1.97 10.06 10.19
N ASP A 101 2.15 11.34 9.87
CA ASP A 101 2.54 12.31 10.89
C ASP A 101 1.39 12.47 11.91
N PRO A 102 1.66 12.41 13.22
CA PRO A 102 0.61 12.47 14.23
C PRO A 102 -0.02 13.87 14.39
N LYS A 103 0.59 14.90 13.79
CA LYS A 103 0.18 16.30 13.93
C LYS A 103 -0.16 16.97 12.60
N ASP A 104 0.31 16.41 11.48
CA ASP A 104 0.14 16.98 10.14
C ASP A 104 -0.31 15.90 9.17
N ASP A 105 -1.60 15.89 8.85
CA ASP A 105 -2.22 14.91 7.96
C ASP A 105 -1.81 15.05 6.48
N SER A 106 -1.09 16.11 6.15
CA SER A 106 -0.49 16.33 4.82
C SER A 106 0.87 15.63 4.63
N VAL A 107 1.41 15.03 5.68
CA VAL A 107 2.75 14.44 5.71
C VAL A 107 2.71 12.94 5.98
N ILE A 108 3.48 12.20 5.19
CA ILE A 108 3.73 10.77 5.41
C ILE A 108 5.21 10.46 5.53
N TYR A 109 5.49 9.35 6.18
CA TYR A 109 6.81 8.73 6.27
C TYR A 109 6.75 7.37 5.59
N VAL A 110 7.73 7.05 4.77
CA VAL A 110 7.80 5.80 4.03
C VAL A 110 9.08 5.07 4.38
N CYS A 111 8.96 3.87 4.93
CA CYS A 111 10.10 2.95 5.04
C CYS A 111 10.43 2.43 3.64
N THR A 112 11.68 2.54 3.25
CA THR A 112 12.16 2.12 1.93
C THR A 112 13.11 0.95 2.04
N PHE A 113 13.26 0.20 0.96
CA PHE A 113 14.24 -0.87 0.88
C PHE A 113 15.60 -0.26 0.52
N GLY A 114 16.51 -0.17 1.50
CA GLY A 114 17.87 0.34 1.30
C GLY A 114 18.04 1.86 1.31
N GLY A 115 16.95 2.64 1.31
CA GLY A 115 16.97 4.11 1.31
C GLY A 115 16.59 4.76 2.64
N SER A 116 16.54 3.96 3.72
CA SER A 116 16.14 4.44 5.06
C SER A 116 14.66 4.90 5.08
N VAL A 117 14.36 6.03 5.68
CA VAL A 117 13.02 6.60 5.78
C VAL A 117 12.91 7.86 4.95
N TRP A 118 11.92 7.91 4.08
CA TRP A 118 11.59 9.11 3.32
C TRP A 118 10.40 9.82 3.96
N ARG A 119 10.46 11.15 4.00
CA ARG A 119 9.38 12.03 4.44
C ARG A 119 8.90 12.87 3.26
N GLY A 120 7.60 12.91 3.04
CA GLY A 120 7.05 13.66 1.93
C GLY A 120 5.56 13.92 2.06
N PRO A 121 4.95 14.52 1.01
CA PRO A 121 3.54 14.84 1.01
C PRO A 121 2.68 13.57 0.95
N ALA A 122 1.52 13.64 1.59
CA ALA A 122 0.51 12.57 1.58
C ALA A 122 -0.22 12.44 0.23
N ASP A 123 -0.07 13.44 -0.65
CA ASP A 123 -0.75 13.51 -1.95
C ASP A 123 0.20 13.97 -3.07
#